data_a264f583d16ef6d79c87bdfe7c1375b1
#
_entry.id   a264f583d16ef6d79c87bdfe7c1375b1
#
_cell.length_a   1.000
_cell.length_b   1.000
_cell.length_c   1.000
_cell.angle_alpha   90.00
_cell.angle_beta   90.00
_cell.angle_gamma   90.00
#
_symmetry.space_group_name_H-M   'P 1'
#
loop_
_entity.id
_entity.type
_entity.pdbx_description
1 polymer ?
#
loop_
_entity_poly.entity_id
_entity_poly.type
_entity_poly.pdbx_seq_one_letter_code
_entity_poly.pdbx_strand_id
1 'polypeptide(L)'
;MKERLETIQRMINKYEEETFEKPGVLLIRPEVYNDITKYLGDIKSPIEKINTLFGVPVEVADYITHKVVCLSEESYKTLKGI
;
A
#
# COMPACT_ATOMS: atom_id res chain seq x y z
N MET A 1 -6.60 1.27 13.83
CA MET A 1 -6.17 0.46 12.68
C MET A 1 -7.11 0.54 11.50
N LYS A 2 -8.41 0.48 11.76
CA LYS A 2 -9.41 0.70 10.71
C LYS A 2 -9.18 2.03 9.98
N GLU A 3 -8.77 3.06 10.72
CA GLU A 3 -8.49 4.37 10.15
C GLU A 3 -7.36 4.37 9.15
N ARG A 4 -6.34 3.52 9.35
CA ARG A 4 -5.23 3.41 8.41
C ARG A 4 -5.67 2.81 7.10
N LEU A 5 -6.52 1.79 7.15
CA LEU A 5 -7.05 1.18 5.94
C LEU A 5 -7.94 2.16 5.18
N GLU A 6 -8.76 2.93 5.89
CA GLU A 6 -9.58 3.96 5.26
C GLU A 6 -8.73 5.04 4.61
N THR A 7 -7.64 5.43 5.26
CA THR A 7 -6.71 6.41 4.73
C THR A 7 -6.07 5.89 3.45
N ILE A 8 -5.63 4.64 3.44
CA ILE A 8 -5.04 4.02 2.26
C ILE A 8 -6.05 3.98 1.12
N GLN A 9 -7.28 3.60 1.41
CA GLN A 9 -8.33 3.57 0.40
C GLN A 9 -8.58 4.95 -0.19
N ARG A 10 -8.61 5.97 0.64
CA ARG A 10 -8.77 7.35 0.16
C ARG A 10 -7.61 7.77 -0.73
N MET A 11 -6.40 7.39 -0.38
CA MET A 11 -5.23 7.69 -1.20
C MET A 11 -5.34 7.03 -2.57
N ILE A 12 -5.77 5.78 -2.62
CA ILE A 12 -5.98 5.07 -3.87
C ILE A 12 -7.06 5.75 -4.70
N ASN A 13 -8.19 6.09 -4.07
CA ASN A 13 -9.28 6.76 -4.77
C ASN A 13 -8.86 8.10 -5.34
N LYS A 14 -8.10 8.88 -4.56
CA LYS A 14 -7.61 10.17 -5.01
C LYS A 14 -6.65 10.01 -6.19
N TYR A 15 -5.78 9.01 -6.12
CA TYR A 15 -4.87 8.70 -7.19
C TYR A 15 -5.63 8.37 -8.48
N GLU A 16 -6.67 7.54 -8.37
CA GLU A 16 -7.50 7.19 -9.53
C GLU A 16 -8.22 8.40 -10.11
N GLU A 17 -8.69 9.31 -9.26
CA GLU A 17 -9.35 10.52 -9.72
C GLU A 17 -8.39 11.45 -10.47
N GLU A 18 -7.15 11.54 -10.02
CA GLU A 18 -6.17 12.43 -10.62
C GLU A 18 -5.54 11.85 -11.87
N THR A 19 -5.35 10.54 -11.93
CA THR A 19 -4.63 9.90 -13.04
C THR A 19 -5.51 9.07 -13.94
N PHE A 20 -6.75 8.79 -13.51
CA PHE A 20 -7.69 7.90 -14.21
C PHE A 20 -7.17 6.47 -14.35
N GLU A 21 -6.21 6.09 -13.51
CA GLU A 21 -5.63 4.76 -13.48
C GLU A 21 -5.45 4.30 -12.05
N LYS A 22 -5.45 2.98 -11.84
CA LYS A 22 -5.13 2.43 -10.53
C LYS A 22 -3.63 2.55 -10.26
N PRO A 23 -3.22 2.71 -9.00
CA PRO A 23 -1.79 2.67 -8.67
C PRO A 23 -1.19 1.33 -9.10
N GLY A 24 0.03 1.35 -9.56
CA GLY A 24 0.76 0.13 -9.89
C GLY A 24 1.29 -0.58 -8.66
N VAL A 25 1.58 0.17 -7.60
CA VAL A 25 2.10 -0.38 -6.35
C VAL A 25 1.86 0.59 -5.21
N LEU A 26 1.69 0.03 -4.00
CA LEU A 26 1.67 0.79 -2.75
C LEU A 26 2.97 0.51 -2.03
N LEU A 27 3.73 1.56 -1.73
CA LEU A 27 4.91 1.46 -0.88
C LEU A 27 4.45 1.80 0.54
N ILE A 28 4.71 0.89 1.47
CA ILE A 28 4.26 1.04 2.86
C ILE A 28 5.45 0.87 3.78
N ARG A 29 5.60 1.76 4.76
CA ARG A 29 6.67 1.63 5.73
C ARG A 29 6.47 0.37 6.59
N PRO A 30 7.58 -0.24 7.04
CA PRO A 30 7.51 -1.50 7.81
C PRO A 30 6.59 -1.43 9.02
N GLU A 31 6.62 -0.33 9.77
CA GLU A 31 5.79 -0.20 10.96
C GLU A 31 4.29 -0.17 10.61
N VAL A 32 3.95 0.45 9.49
CA VAL A 32 2.56 0.51 9.02
C VAL A 32 2.13 -0.85 8.52
N TYR A 33 3.00 -1.52 7.78
CA TYR A 33 2.73 -2.85 7.26
C TYR A 33 2.46 -3.85 8.40
N ASN A 34 3.30 -3.80 9.44
CA ASN A 34 3.14 -4.67 10.61
C ASN A 34 1.81 -4.42 11.32
N ASP A 35 1.43 -3.15 11.47
CA ASP A 35 0.15 -2.81 12.09
C ASP A 35 -1.02 -3.35 11.29
N ILE A 36 -0.96 -3.23 9.96
CA ILE A 36 -2.04 -3.70 9.09
C ILE A 36 -2.13 -5.23 9.12
N THR A 37 -1.01 -5.93 9.03
CA THR A 37 -1.02 -7.38 9.07
C THR A 37 -1.53 -7.91 10.40
N LYS A 38 -1.15 -7.26 11.49
CA LYS A 38 -1.61 -7.61 12.81
C LYS A 38 -3.12 -7.43 12.94
N TYR A 39 -3.63 -6.31 12.44
CA TYR A 39 -5.07 -6.04 12.47
C TYR A 39 -5.86 -7.08 11.68
N LEU A 40 -5.42 -7.38 10.46
CA LEU A 40 -6.10 -8.35 9.62
C LEU A 40 -5.97 -9.77 10.16
N GLY A 41 -4.85 -10.07 10.80
CA GLY A 41 -4.64 -11.36 11.46
C GLY A 41 -5.58 -11.57 12.64
N ASP A 42 -5.94 -10.51 13.34
CA ASP A 42 -6.86 -10.58 14.47
C ASP A 42 -8.30 -10.85 14.01
N ILE A 43 -8.63 -10.42 12.80
CA ILE A 43 -9.99 -10.56 12.25
C ILE A 43 -10.18 -11.88 11.55
N LYS A 44 -9.15 -12.36 10.86
CA LYS A 44 -9.21 -13.57 10.05
C LYS A 44 -8.21 -14.60 10.56
N SER A 45 -8.34 -15.82 10.08
CA SER A 45 -7.34 -16.85 10.32
C SER A 45 -5.96 -16.36 9.87
N PRO A 46 -4.87 -16.92 10.36
CA PRO A 46 -3.52 -16.42 10.09
C PRO A 46 -3.30 -16.11 8.61
N ILE A 47 -2.89 -14.88 8.36
CA ILE A 47 -2.55 -14.43 7.01
C ILE A 47 -1.04 -14.35 6.99
N GLU A 48 -0.42 -15.18 6.16
CA GLU A 48 1.04 -15.22 6.09
C GLU A 48 1.62 -13.93 5.54
N LYS A 49 1.04 -13.41 4.47
CA LYS A 49 1.51 -12.18 3.84
C LYS A 49 0.38 -11.44 3.17
N ILE A 50 0.44 -10.12 3.28
CA ILE A 50 -0.44 -9.26 2.51
C ILE A 50 0.31 -8.87 1.25
N ASN A 51 -0.14 -9.36 0.12
CA ASN A 51 0.47 -9.03 -1.17
C ASN A 51 -0.25 -7.90 -1.88
N THR A 52 -1.52 -7.70 -1.56
CA THR A 52 -2.33 -6.63 -2.17
C THR A 52 -3.24 -6.01 -1.14
N LEU A 53 -3.56 -4.72 -1.35
CA LEU A 53 -4.59 -4.01 -0.60
C LEU A 53 -5.48 -3.31 -1.61
N PHE A 54 -6.80 -3.57 -1.51
CA PHE A 54 -7.78 -2.98 -2.43
C PHE A 54 -7.42 -3.24 -3.90
N GLY A 55 -6.85 -4.41 -4.18
CA GLY A 55 -6.47 -4.79 -5.53
C GLY A 55 -5.15 -4.22 -6.03
N VAL A 56 -4.40 -3.53 -5.17
CA VAL A 56 -3.12 -2.92 -5.55
C VAL A 56 -1.97 -3.68 -4.87
N PRO A 57 -0.93 -4.07 -5.63
CA PRO A 57 0.24 -4.74 -5.05
C PRO A 57 0.89 -3.89 -3.97
N VAL A 58 1.38 -4.54 -2.92
CA VAL A 58 2.00 -3.86 -1.78
C VAL A 58 3.46 -4.25 -1.67
N GLU A 59 4.33 -3.26 -1.44
CA GLU A 59 5.73 -3.48 -1.14
C GLU A 59 6.11 -2.72 0.12
N VAL A 60 6.83 -3.38 1.01
CA VAL A 60 7.34 -2.75 2.22
C VAL A 60 8.59 -1.93 1.85
N ALA A 61 8.62 -0.67 2.26
CA ALA A 61 9.71 0.24 1.91
C ALA A 61 10.09 1.09 3.11
N ASP A 62 11.32 0.95 3.58
CA ASP A 62 11.83 1.73 4.69
C ASP A 62 12.49 3.04 4.24
N TYR A 63 12.63 3.22 2.94
CA TYR A 63 13.30 4.39 2.36
C TYR A 63 12.34 5.54 2.01
N ILE A 64 11.04 5.35 2.22
CA ILE A 64 10.06 6.41 1.96
C ILE A 64 9.87 7.28 3.20
N THR A 65 9.56 8.57 2.97
CA THR A 65 9.36 9.52 4.08
C THR A 65 7.92 9.53 4.57
N HIS A 66 6.97 9.18 3.72
CA HIS A 66 5.56 9.08 4.09
C HIS A 66 5.23 7.66 4.52
N LYS A 67 4.19 7.51 5.30
CA LYS A 67 3.77 6.19 5.79
C LYS A 67 3.34 5.27 4.65
N VAL A 68 2.67 5.83 3.66
CA VAL A 68 2.18 5.10 2.48
C VAL A 68 2.36 5.99 1.26
N VAL A 69 2.81 5.40 0.16
CA VAL A 69 2.98 6.12 -1.12
C VAL A 69 2.35 5.29 -2.22
N CYS A 70 1.55 5.94 -3.08
CA CYS A 70 1.00 5.31 -4.27
C CYS A 70 1.89 5.66 -5.46
N LEU A 71 2.30 4.67 -6.22
CA LEU A 71 3.11 4.87 -7.42
C LEU A 71 2.46 4.20 -8.62
N SER A 72 2.63 4.81 -9.79
CA SER A 72 2.29 4.14 -11.04
C SER A 72 3.31 3.04 -11.29
N GLU A 73 2.97 2.07 -12.15
CA GLU A 73 3.89 1.01 -12.52
C GLU A 73 5.17 1.58 -13.11
N GLU A 74 5.03 2.60 -13.95
CA GLU A 74 6.17 3.27 -14.59
C GLU A 74 7.06 3.96 -13.57
N SER A 75 6.47 4.70 -12.63
CA SER A 75 7.23 5.36 -11.56
C SER A 75 7.96 4.34 -10.70
N TYR A 76 7.31 3.22 -10.41
CA TYR A 76 7.91 2.15 -9.62
C TYR A 76 9.12 1.56 -10.32
N LYS A 77 9.01 1.30 -11.63
CA LYS A 77 10.13 0.78 -12.41
C LYS A 77 11.30 1.75 -12.40
N THR A 78 11.03 3.04 -12.54
CA THR A 78 12.05 4.08 -12.49
C THR A 78 12.75 4.09 -11.14
N LEU A 79 11.99 3.98 -10.06
CA LEU A 79 12.52 3.95 -8.71
C LEU A 79 13.45 2.76 -8.50
N LYS A 80 13.10 1.60 -9.05
CA LYS A 80 13.90 0.39 -8.92
C LYS A 80 15.08 0.33 -9.87
N GLY A 81 15.16 1.22 -10.84
CA GLY A 81 16.22 1.22 -11.83
C GLY A 81 16.08 0.14 -12.90
N ILE A 82 14.85 -0.29 -13.13
CA ILE A 82 14.57 -1.34 -14.10
C ILE A 82 14.28 -0.74 -15.46
#